data_846256d8eed194e43c12e8e47c1df20c
#
_entry.id   846256d8eed194e43c12e8e47c1df20c
#
_cell.length_a   1.000
_cell.length_b   1.000
_cell.length_c   1.000
_cell.angle_alpha   90.00
_cell.angle_beta   90.00
_cell.angle_gamma   90.00
#
_symmetry.space_group_name_H-M   'P 1'
#
loop_
_entity.id
_entity.type
_entity.pdbx_description
1 polymer ?
#
loop_
_entity_poly.entity_id
_entity_poly.type
_entity_poly.pdbx_seq_one_letter_code
_entity_poly.pdbx_strand_id
1 'polypeptide(L)'
;IFLAILAMLDQLIASLFGVVINQLMFFKGLSLTSEIHSAMIMIATPIIVLIMAWVILKDKITWVKSLGILIGGIGVAMLISSGAVDEHSPSSLAGDICITINATSYAVFLIIAKPLMLKYSPYTIARWILTYGILFVLPCGWKEVDAISWSTIPFIAIWALVYVILGATVLAYLFNILGLNYGSPTLVSIYIYTQPVIATIIAVAYGSDHLTTGKVVSAILVFSGVALVSFTGAKKPLSSGV
;
A
#
# COMPACT_ATOMS: atom_id res chain seq x y z
N ILE A 1 26.09 -21.31 -7.18
CA ILE A 1 24.74 -21.92 -7.17
C ILE A 1 24.04 -21.62 -5.85
N PHE A 2 24.61 -21.94 -4.67
CA PHE A 2 24.00 -21.74 -3.35
C PHE A 2 23.60 -20.28 -3.09
N LEU A 3 24.46 -19.30 -3.37
CA LEU A 3 24.15 -17.86 -3.24
C LEU A 3 23.03 -17.41 -4.17
N ALA A 4 22.94 -17.98 -5.38
CA ALA A 4 21.86 -17.67 -6.31
C ALA A 4 20.51 -18.20 -5.80
N ILE A 5 20.49 -19.40 -5.21
CA ILE A 5 19.27 -19.96 -4.60
C ILE A 5 18.80 -19.10 -3.43
N LEU A 6 19.70 -18.68 -2.54
CA LEU A 6 19.36 -17.79 -1.43
C LEU A 6 18.80 -16.44 -1.93
N ALA A 7 19.42 -15.87 -2.98
CA ALA A 7 18.94 -14.65 -3.60
C ALA A 7 17.51 -14.80 -4.16
N MET A 8 17.21 -15.92 -4.80
CA MET A 8 15.88 -16.22 -5.32
C MET A 8 14.86 -16.40 -4.20
N LEU A 9 15.23 -17.06 -3.10
CA LEU A 9 14.36 -17.22 -1.93
C LEU A 9 14.03 -15.89 -1.26
N ASP A 10 15.00 -15.01 -1.08
CA ASP A 10 14.77 -13.66 -0.54
C ASP A 10 13.72 -12.89 -1.37
N GLN A 11 13.85 -12.92 -2.70
CA GLN A 11 12.94 -12.25 -3.62
C GLN A 11 11.55 -12.91 -3.66
N LEU A 12 11.50 -14.24 -3.57
CA LEU A 12 10.28 -15.02 -3.53
C LEU A 12 9.46 -14.68 -2.27
N ILE A 13 10.09 -14.64 -1.11
CA ILE A 13 9.42 -14.28 0.16
C ILE A 13 8.91 -12.85 0.09
N ALA A 14 9.71 -11.90 -0.43
CA ALA A 14 9.28 -10.53 -0.61
C ALA A 14 8.08 -10.42 -1.57
N SER A 15 8.05 -11.22 -2.64
CA SER A 15 6.92 -11.28 -3.57
C SER A 15 5.66 -11.89 -2.93
N LEU A 16 5.83 -12.94 -2.13
CA LEU A 16 4.72 -13.60 -1.45
C LEU A 16 3.95 -12.60 -0.57
N PHE A 17 4.65 -11.83 0.24
CA PHE A 17 4.02 -10.83 1.10
C PHE A 17 3.68 -9.53 0.37
N GLY A 18 4.53 -9.06 -0.54
CA GLY A 18 4.33 -7.78 -1.23
C GLY A 18 3.29 -7.82 -2.33
N VAL A 19 3.10 -8.97 -3.00
CA VAL A 19 2.19 -9.09 -4.13
C VAL A 19 1.13 -10.16 -3.88
N VAL A 20 1.52 -11.42 -3.65
CA VAL A 20 0.57 -12.53 -3.69
C VAL A 20 -0.46 -12.41 -2.57
N ILE A 21 -0.06 -12.49 -1.31
CA ILE A 21 -0.98 -12.37 -0.17
C ILE A 21 -1.61 -10.97 -0.16
N ASN A 22 -0.79 -9.95 -0.40
CA ASN A 22 -1.26 -8.56 -0.39
C ASN A 22 -2.42 -8.36 -1.37
N GLN A 23 -2.27 -8.67 -2.64
CA GLN A 23 -3.31 -8.45 -3.64
C GLN A 23 -4.50 -9.40 -3.50
N LEU A 24 -4.25 -10.71 -3.30
CA LEU A 24 -5.35 -11.65 -3.17
C LEU A 24 -6.24 -11.32 -1.96
N MET A 25 -5.65 -10.95 -0.84
CA MET A 25 -6.41 -10.57 0.35
C MET A 25 -7.09 -9.21 0.19
N PHE A 26 -6.47 -8.26 -0.51
CA PHE A 26 -7.09 -6.97 -0.81
C PHE A 26 -8.35 -7.13 -1.66
N PHE A 27 -8.25 -7.77 -2.81
CA PHE A 27 -9.40 -7.95 -3.71
C PHE A 27 -10.48 -8.83 -3.09
N LYS A 28 -10.09 -9.89 -2.39
CA LYS A 28 -11.06 -10.72 -1.66
C LYS A 28 -11.74 -9.95 -0.54
N GLY A 29 -10.99 -9.19 0.23
CA GLY A 29 -11.54 -8.33 1.28
C GLY A 29 -12.52 -7.31 0.70
N LEU A 30 -12.11 -6.59 -0.33
CA LEU A 30 -12.94 -5.56 -0.98
C LEU A 30 -14.23 -6.13 -1.59
N SER A 31 -14.23 -7.39 -2.02
CA SER A 31 -15.45 -8.07 -2.49
C SER A 31 -16.42 -8.48 -1.36
N LEU A 32 -15.99 -8.44 -0.11
CA LEU A 32 -16.74 -8.89 1.07
C LEU A 32 -17.04 -7.79 2.08
N THR A 33 -16.33 -6.66 2.02
CA THR A 33 -16.54 -5.50 2.90
C THR A 33 -16.57 -4.21 2.09
N SER A 34 -17.03 -3.12 2.69
CA SER A 34 -17.11 -1.84 2.00
C SER A 34 -15.73 -1.18 1.82
N GLU A 35 -15.63 -0.27 0.84
CA GLU A 35 -14.43 0.55 0.62
C GLU A 35 -14.10 1.40 1.85
N ILE A 36 -15.13 1.89 2.56
CA ILE A 36 -14.98 2.69 3.79
C ILE A 36 -14.37 1.85 4.90
N HIS A 37 -14.88 0.63 5.16
CA HIS A 37 -14.31 -0.28 6.15
C HIS A 37 -12.87 -0.66 5.80
N SER A 38 -12.61 -0.98 4.53
CA SER A 38 -11.26 -1.26 4.04
C SER A 38 -10.32 -0.09 4.31
N ALA A 39 -10.72 1.15 4.00
CA ALA A 39 -9.92 2.33 4.23
C ALA A 39 -9.65 2.57 5.73
N MET A 40 -10.66 2.37 6.60
CA MET A 40 -10.50 2.48 8.05
C MET A 40 -9.48 1.47 8.60
N ILE A 41 -9.54 0.21 8.16
CA ILE A 41 -8.59 -0.83 8.59
C ILE A 41 -7.17 -0.46 8.12
N MET A 42 -7.01 0.09 6.92
CA MET A 42 -5.71 0.47 6.38
C MET A 42 -5.04 1.62 7.15
N ILE A 43 -5.77 2.41 7.95
CA ILE A 43 -5.19 3.41 8.87
C ILE A 43 -4.21 2.76 9.86
N ALA A 44 -4.42 1.50 10.21
CA ALA A 44 -3.52 0.77 11.11
C ALA A 44 -2.17 0.42 10.46
N THR A 45 -2.05 0.43 9.14
CA THR A 45 -0.84 -0.02 8.43
C THR A 45 0.45 0.69 8.89
N PRO A 46 0.54 2.03 8.97
CA PRO A 46 1.77 2.68 9.44
C PRO A 46 2.11 2.36 10.89
N ILE A 47 1.11 2.06 11.73
CA ILE A 47 1.32 1.63 13.12
C ILE A 47 1.96 0.24 13.13
N ILE A 48 1.43 -0.70 12.34
CA ILE A 48 1.98 -2.05 12.21
C ILE A 48 3.43 -1.97 11.70
N VAL A 49 3.68 -1.17 10.66
CA VAL A 49 5.02 -0.97 10.10
C VAL A 49 5.98 -0.38 11.13
N LEU A 50 5.55 0.62 11.91
CA LEU A 50 6.38 1.24 12.95
C LEU A 50 6.82 0.21 14.00
N ILE A 51 5.87 -0.60 14.49
CA ILE A 51 6.12 -1.65 15.48
C ILE A 51 7.06 -2.71 14.90
N MET A 52 6.79 -3.19 13.69
CA MET A 52 7.63 -4.22 13.05
C MET A 52 9.04 -3.69 12.73
N ALA A 53 9.17 -2.44 12.28
CA ALA A 53 10.48 -1.82 12.05
C ALA A 53 11.28 -1.72 13.35
N TRP A 54 10.64 -1.39 14.46
CA TRP A 54 11.29 -1.38 15.76
C TRP A 54 11.73 -2.78 16.21
N VAL A 55 10.86 -3.77 16.13
CA VAL A 55 11.17 -5.15 16.59
C VAL A 55 12.22 -5.82 15.71
N ILE A 56 12.06 -5.75 14.39
CA ILE A 56 12.84 -6.55 13.42
C ILE A 56 14.07 -5.79 12.94
N LEU A 57 13.92 -4.53 12.51
CA LEU A 57 15.02 -3.72 11.98
C LEU A 57 15.76 -2.93 13.06
N LYS A 58 15.29 -3.01 14.32
CA LYS A 58 15.82 -2.21 15.44
C LYS A 58 15.78 -0.71 15.20
N ASP A 59 14.85 -0.24 14.37
CA ASP A 59 14.63 1.18 14.13
C ASP A 59 14.09 1.85 15.41
N LYS A 60 14.59 3.04 15.73
CA LYS A 60 14.15 3.76 16.93
C LYS A 60 12.74 4.33 16.73
N ILE A 61 11.84 4.02 17.65
CA ILE A 61 10.57 4.72 17.77
C ILE A 61 10.85 6.08 18.40
N THR A 62 10.57 7.15 17.67
CA THR A 62 10.68 8.51 18.18
C THR A 62 9.29 9.09 18.45
N TRP A 63 9.18 9.97 19.43
CA TRP A 63 7.91 10.66 19.73
C TRP A 63 7.36 11.38 18.51
N VAL A 64 8.22 11.95 17.68
CA VAL A 64 7.82 12.66 16.46
C VAL A 64 7.19 11.72 15.44
N LYS A 65 7.75 10.51 15.24
CA LYS A 65 7.15 9.50 14.36
C LYS A 65 5.78 9.06 14.87
N SER A 66 5.69 8.73 16.17
CA SER A 66 4.42 8.29 16.78
C SER A 66 3.35 9.38 16.70
N LEU A 67 3.72 10.63 17.01
CA LEU A 67 2.82 11.77 16.93
C LEU A 67 2.37 12.03 15.50
N GLY A 68 3.28 11.95 14.52
CA GLY A 68 2.95 12.12 13.11
C GLY A 68 1.98 11.06 12.60
N ILE A 69 2.17 9.79 12.99
CA ILE A 69 1.24 8.69 12.64
C ILE A 69 -0.13 8.92 13.29
N LEU A 70 -0.19 9.34 14.55
CA LEU A 70 -1.45 9.63 15.24
C LEU A 70 -2.19 10.80 14.60
N ILE A 71 -1.53 11.92 14.35
CA ILE A 71 -2.14 13.10 13.71
C ILE A 71 -2.63 12.76 12.31
N GLY A 72 -1.81 12.09 11.51
CA GLY A 72 -2.19 11.66 10.16
C GLY A 72 -3.38 10.69 10.18
N GLY A 73 -3.36 9.71 11.08
CA GLY A 73 -4.44 8.75 11.26
C GLY A 73 -5.77 9.39 11.68
N ILE A 74 -5.73 10.35 12.60
CA ILE A 74 -6.92 11.14 12.97
C ILE A 74 -7.46 11.90 11.75
N GLY A 75 -6.56 12.55 10.99
CA GLY A 75 -6.95 13.25 9.76
C GLY A 75 -7.64 12.34 8.74
N VAL A 76 -7.10 11.13 8.50
CA VAL A 76 -7.72 10.14 7.60
C VAL A 76 -9.06 9.67 8.14
N ALA A 77 -9.15 9.33 9.44
CA ALA A 77 -10.39 8.89 10.06
C ALA A 77 -11.49 9.95 9.94
N MET A 78 -11.17 11.23 10.18
CA MET A 78 -12.10 12.35 9.99
C MET A 78 -12.52 12.48 8.54
N LEU A 79 -11.61 12.33 7.58
CA LEU A 79 -11.89 12.45 6.16
C LEU A 79 -12.87 11.35 5.70
N ILE A 80 -12.60 10.10 6.08
CA ILE A 80 -13.46 8.97 5.74
C ILE A 80 -14.84 9.11 6.39
N SER A 81 -14.90 9.51 7.67
CA SER A 81 -16.18 9.72 8.39
C SER A 81 -17.00 10.89 7.84
N SER A 82 -16.39 11.83 7.13
CA SER A 82 -17.09 12.97 6.50
C SER A 82 -17.68 12.63 5.14
N GLY A 83 -17.36 11.46 4.57
CA GLY A 83 -18.03 10.91 3.39
C GLY A 83 -19.43 10.39 3.73
N ALA A 84 -20.29 10.27 2.72
CA ALA A 84 -21.61 9.65 2.90
C ALA A 84 -21.39 8.16 3.27
N VAL A 85 -21.60 7.82 4.53
CA VAL A 85 -21.61 6.43 4.97
C VAL A 85 -22.91 5.83 4.46
N ASP A 86 -22.86 5.00 3.46
CA ASP A 86 -23.99 4.20 3.04
C ASP A 86 -24.18 3.09 4.10
N GLU A 87 -25.17 3.27 4.98
CA GLU A 87 -25.50 2.32 6.06
C GLU A 87 -25.84 0.92 5.53
N HIS A 88 -26.09 0.80 4.23
CA HIS A 88 -26.40 -0.46 3.56
C HIS A 88 -25.18 -1.13 2.91
N SER A 89 -23.99 -0.55 3.03
CA SER A 89 -22.77 -1.16 2.48
C SER A 89 -22.46 -2.48 3.19
N PRO A 90 -22.28 -3.58 2.47
CA PRO A 90 -21.99 -4.87 3.08
C PRO A 90 -20.66 -4.78 3.85
N SER A 91 -20.71 -5.05 5.15
CA SER A 91 -19.50 -5.26 5.93
C SER A 91 -19.54 -6.67 6.48
N SER A 92 -18.51 -7.46 6.20
CA SER A 92 -18.38 -8.80 6.76
C SER A 92 -17.08 -8.93 7.53
N LEU A 93 -17.13 -9.61 8.67
CA LEU A 93 -15.94 -9.92 9.44
C LEU A 93 -14.87 -10.65 8.59
N ALA A 94 -15.28 -11.48 7.65
CA ALA A 94 -14.37 -12.18 6.74
C ALA A 94 -13.65 -11.18 5.80
N GLY A 95 -14.35 -10.16 5.30
CA GLY A 95 -13.77 -9.08 4.50
C GLY A 95 -12.77 -8.26 5.30
N ASP A 96 -13.13 -7.87 6.53
CA ASP A 96 -12.28 -7.09 7.42
C ASP A 96 -11.01 -7.86 7.82
N ILE A 97 -11.11 -9.17 8.05
CA ILE A 97 -9.96 -10.05 8.27
C ILE A 97 -9.04 -10.07 7.03
N CYS A 98 -9.60 -10.21 5.83
CA CYS A 98 -8.82 -10.19 4.59
C CYS A 98 -8.06 -8.86 4.44
N ILE A 99 -8.69 -7.72 4.67
CA ILE A 99 -8.03 -6.40 4.62
C ILE A 99 -6.96 -6.26 5.72
N THR A 100 -7.20 -6.79 6.91
CA THR A 100 -6.20 -6.80 7.98
C THR A 100 -4.98 -7.65 7.60
N ILE A 101 -5.18 -8.81 6.99
CA ILE A 101 -4.10 -9.64 6.46
C ILE A 101 -3.36 -8.91 5.34
N ASN A 102 -4.07 -8.21 4.44
CA ASN A 102 -3.47 -7.38 3.40
C ASN A 102 -2.55 -6.30 4.02
N ALA A 103 -3.05 -5.51 4.97
CA ALA A 103 -2.29 -4.44 5.64
C ALA A 103 -1.04 -4.99 6.35
N THR A 104 -1.18 -6.12 7.05
CA THR A 104 -0.08 -6.81 7.72
C THR A 104 0.93 -7.35 6.73
N SER A 105 0.48 -7.96 5.64
CA SER A 105 1.32 -8.48 4.56
C SER A 105 2.16 -7.37 3.93
N TYR A 106 1.56 -6.21 3.66
CA TYR A 106 2.30 -5.05 3.17
C TYR A 106 3.35 -4.57 4.18
N ALA A 107 3.04 -4.54 5.47
CA ALA A 107 4.00 -4.19 6.50
C ALA A 107 5.20 -5.16 6.54
N VAL A 108 4.93 -6.48 6.49
CA VAL A 108 5.96 -7.52 6.38
C VAL A 108 6.84 -7.31 5.14
N PHE A 109 6.21 -7.04 4.00
CA PHE A 109 6.93 -6.76 2.76
C PHE A 109 7.90 -5.58 2.90
N LEU A 110 7.48 -4.43 3.45
CA LEU A 110 8.35 -3.28 3.64
C LEU A 110 9.56 -3.59 4.54
N ILE A 111 9.34 -4.41 5.58
CA ILE A 111 10.39 -4.83 6.51
C ILE A 111 11.40 -5.77 5.84
N ILE A 112 10.91 -6.74 5.04
CA ILE A 112 11.77 -7.70 4.34
C ILE A 112 12.50 -7.02 3.17
N ALA A 113 11.82 -6.17 2.41
CA ALA A 113 12.40 -5.49 1.25
C ALA A 113 13.52 -4.51 1.63
N LYS A 114 13.45 -3.88 2.82
CA LYS A 114 14.48 -2.90 3.24
C LYS A 114 15.90 -3.46 3.28
N PRO A 115 16.20 -4.59 3.94
CA PRO A 115 17.53 -5.18 3.91
C PRO A 115 17.94 -5.72 2.53
N LEU A 116 16.99 -6.09 1.65
CA LEU A 116 17.33 -6.54 0.29
C LEU A 116 17.96 -5.43 -0.55
N MET A 117 17.68 -4.17 -0.25
CA MET A 117 18.27 -3.01 -0.94
C MET A 117 19.77 -2.83 -0.63
N LEU A 118 20.31 -3.53 0.37
CA LEU A 118 21.74 -3.61 0.60
C LEU A 118 22.44 -4.59 -0.36
N LYS A 119 21.65 -5.55 -0.91
CA LYS A 119 22.16 -6.64 -1.76
C LYS A 119 21.85 -6.43 -3.24
N TYR A 120 20.71 -5.79 -3.55
CA TYR A 120 20.16 -5.70 -4.91
C TYR A 120 19.69 -4.29 -5.24
N SER A 121 19.77 -3.92 -6.52
CA SER A 121 19.21 -2.65 -6.97
C SER A 121 17.67 -2.65 -6.81
N PRO A 122 17.06 -1.48 -6.58
CA PRO A 122 15.60 -1.35 -6.50
C PRO A 122 14.87 -1.93 -7.72
N TYR A 123 15.43 -1.74 -8.91
CA TYR A 123 14.87 -2.27 -10.16
C TYR A 123 14.89 -3.80 -10.21
N THR A 124 15.96 -4.43 -9.69
CA THR A 124 16.06 -5.89 -9.60
C THR A 124 15.00 -6.43 -8.65
N ILE A 125 14.83 -5.79 -7.49
CA ILE A 125 13.80 -6.18 -6.51
C ILE A 125 12.41 -6.04 -7.14
N ALA A 126 12.08 -4.88 -7.77
CA ALA A 126 10.80 -4.67 -8.41
C ALA A 126 10.51 -5.72 -9.49
N ARG A 127 11.48 -5.98 -10.36
CA ARG A 127 11.35 -6.98 -11.43
C ARG A 127 11.00 -8.36 -10.88
N TRP A 128 11.74 -8.85 -9.91
CA TRP A 128 11.53 -10.21 -9.38
C TRP A 128 10.25 -10.32 -8.57
N ILE A 129 9.90 -9.31 -7.77
CA ILE A 129 8.65 -9.30 -7.00
C ILE A 129 7.45 -9.37 -7.93
N LEU A 130 7.44 -8.59 -9.02
CA LEU A 130 6.35 -8.63 -10.01
C LEU A 130 6.34 -9.94 -10.79
N THR A 131 7.52 -10.48 -11.17
CA THR A 131 7.61 -11.75 -11.90
C THR A 131 7.05 -12.91 -11.08
N TYR A 132 7.48 -13.06 -9.82
CA TYR A 132 6.93 -14.09 -8.94
C TYR A 132 5.47 -13.81 -8.58
N GLY A 133 5.10 -12.51 -8.44
CA GLY A 133 3.72 -12.11 -8.23
C GLY A 133 2.78 -12.63 -9.32
N ILE A 134 3.12 -12.41 -10.59
CA ILE A 134 2.35 -12.92 -11.73
C ILE A 134 2.30 -14.45 -11.70
N LEU A 135 3.42 -15.11 -11.44
CA LEU A 135 3.50 -16.57 -11.44
C LEU A 135 2.54 -17.22 -10.43
N PHE A 136 2.34 -16.58 -9.26
CA PHE A 136 1.47 -17.14 -8.22
C PHE A 136 0.04 -16.58 -8.24
N VAL A 137 -0.16 -15.32 -8.65
CA VAL A 137 -1.49 -14.71 -8.68
C VAL A 137 -2.29 -15.19 -9.90
N LEU A 138 -1.64 -15.32 -11.06
CA LEU A 138 -2.32 -15.73 -12.29
C LEU A 138 -3.06 -17.07 -12.18
N PRO A 139 -2.48 -18.14 -11.62
CA PRO A 139 -3.21 -19.39 -11.41
C PRO A 139 -4.42 -19.26 -10.49
N CYS A 140 -4.34 -18.37 -9.48
CA CYS A 140 -5.45 -18.14 -8.55
C CYS A 140 -6.64 -17.44 -9.21
N GLY A 141 -6.39 -16.53 -10.16
CA GLY A 141 -7.43 -15.80 -10.89
C GLY A 141 -7.75 -16.36 -12.27
N TRP A 142 -7.22 -17.54 -12.63
CA TRP A 142 -7.37 -18.06 -14.00
C TRP A 142 -8.81 -18.30 -14.40
N LYS A 143 -9.62 -18.84 -13.49
CA LYS A 143 -11.04 -19.12 -13.75
C LYS A 143 -11.85 -17.85 -14.02
N GLU A 144 -11.55 -16.79 -13.29
CA GLU A 144 -12.16 -15.47 -13.45
C GLU A 144 -11.77 -14.85 -14.79
N VAL A 145 -10.52 -14.98 -15.17
CA VAL A 145 -10.02 -14.48 -16.48
C VAL A 145 -10.65 -15.25 -17.64
N ASP A 146 -10.79 -16.57 -17.51
CA ASP A 146 -11.41 -17.43 -18.53
C ASP A 146 -12.92 -17.18 -18.68
N ALA A 147 -13.58 -16.77 -17.60
CA ALA A 147 -14.99 -16.41 -17.60
C ALA A 147 -15.31 -15.06 -18.26
N ILE A 148 -14.29 -14.25 -18.58
CA ILE A 148 -14.49 -12.92 -19.16
C ILE A 148 -14.84 -13.04 -20.63
N SER A 149 -15.98 -12.46 -21.03
CA SER A 149 -16.38 -12.31 -22.43
C SER A 149 -15.65 -11.09 -23.07
N TRP A 150 -14.42 -11.30 -23.48
CA TRP A 150 -13.54 -10.22 -24.02
C TRP A 150 -14.15 -9.44 -25.17
N SER A 151 -15.00 -10.06 -25.98
CA SER A 151 -15.68 -9.45 -27.13
C SER A 151 -16.74 -8.41 -26.74
N THR A 152 -17.25 -8.45 -25.51
CA THR A 152 -18.32 -7.55 -25.03
C THR A 152 -17.77 -6.40 -24.16
N ILE A 153 -16.48 -6.39 -23.87
CA ILE A 153 -15.86 -5.36 -23.02
C ILE A 153 -15.81 -4.01 -23.75
N PRO A 154 -16.36 -2.93 -23.16
CA PRO A 154 -16.27 -1.60 -23.75
C PRO A 154 -14.80 -1.15 -23.83
N PHE A 155 -14.46 -0.41 -24.88
CA PHE A 155 -13.09 0.09 -25.10
C PHE A 155 -12.54 0.90 -23.92
N ILE A 156 -13.40 1.65 -23.23
CA ILE A 156 -13.03 2.41 -22.03
C ILE A 156 -12.56 1.50 -20.89
N ALA A 157 -13.17 0.32 -20.72
CA ALA A 157 -12.79 -0.64 -19.69
C ALA A 157 -11.41 -1.28 -19.97
N ILE A 158 -11.06 -1.44 -21.26
CA ILE A 158 -9.71 -1.89 -21.66
C ILE A 158 -8.66 -0.85 -21.24
N TRP A 159 -8.91 0.44 -21.48
CA TRP A 159 -8.02 1.51 -21.02
C TRP A 159 -7.93 1.60 -19.50
N ALA A 160 -9.05 1.40 -18.79
CA ALA A 160 -9.05 1.32 -17.34
C ALA A 160 -8.19 0.14 -16.84
N LEU A 161 -8.28 -1.02 -17.48
CA LEU A 161 -7.45 -2.19 -17.17
C LEU A 161 -5.96 -1.90 -17.41
N VAL A 162 -5.61 -1.29 -18.54
CA VAL A 162 -4.22 -0.87 -18.84
C VAL A 162 -3.71 0.10 -17.78
N TYR A 163 -4.53 1.08 -17.39
CA TYR A 163 -4.18 2.03 -16.31
C TYR A 163 -3.93 1.32 -14.98
N VAL A 164 -4.77 0.36 -14.59
CA VAL A 164 -4.59 -0.40 -13.35
C VAL A 164 -3.31 -1.23 -13.39
N ILE A 165 -3.03 -1.90 -14.51
CA ILE A 165 -1.83 -2.73 -14.65
C ILE A 165 -0.56 -1.88 -14.65
N LEU A 166 -0.48 -0.87 -15.51
CA LEU A 166 0.74 -0.08 -15.66
C LEU A 166 0.90 0.97 -14.57
N GLY A 167 -0.16 1.71 -14.25
CA GLY A 167 -0.14 2.80 -13.29
C GLY A 167 -0.23 2.31 -11.85
N ALA A 168 -1.35 1.70 -11.50
CA ALA A 168 -1.64 1.32 -10.13
C ALA A 168 -0.88 0.07 -9.65
N THR A 169 -0.33 -0.75 -10.58
CA THR A 169 0.47 -1.92 -10.21
C THR A 169 1.96 -1.67 -10.50
N VAL A 170 2.38 -1.68 -11.76
CA VAL A 170 3.83 -1.66 -12.10
C VAL A 170 4.52 -0.41 -11.57
N LEU A 171 4.00 0.79 -11.91
CA LEU A 171 4.60 2.05 -11.47
C LEU A 171 4.48 2.25 -9.95
N ALA A 172 3.35 1.88 -9.35
CA ALA A 172 3.17 2.00 -7.90
C ALA A 172 4.16 1.13 -7.13
N TYR A 173 4.36 -0.14 -7.52
CA TYR A 173 5.37 -1.00 -6.91
C TYR A 173 6.79 -0.46 -7.12
N LEU A 174 7.12 -0.01 -8.32
CA LEU A 174 8.43 0.56 -8.61
C LEU A 174 8.70 1.79 -7.74
N PHE A 175 7.78 2.75 -7.68
CA PHE A 175 7.94 3.95 -6.87
C PHE A 175 7.95 3.65 -5.37
N ASN A 176 7.18 2.66 -4.92
CA ASN A 176 7.21 2.21 -3.53
C ASN A 176 8.60 1.66 -3.15
N ILE A 177 9.18 0.81 -3.98
CA ILE A 177 10.52 0.25 -3.77
C ILE A 177 11.59 1.34 -3.87
N LEU A 178 11.49 2.27 -4.82
CA LEU A 178 12.39 3.43 -4.91
C LEU A 178 12.26 4.31 -3.65
N GLY A 179 11.05 4.61 -3.21
CA GLY A 179 10.80 5.34 -1.96
C GLY A 179 11.43 4.64 -0.75
N LEU A 180 11.30 3.31 -0.68
CA LEU A 180 11.88 2.51 0.38
C LEU A 180 13.43 2.50 0.34
N ASN A 181 14.03 2.61 -0.85
CA ASN A 181 15.48 2.71 -0.99
C ASN A 181 16.04 3.99 -0.33
N TYR A 182 15.35 5.11 -0.50
CA TYR A 182 15.76 6.42 0.04
C TYR A 182 15.22 6.68 1.46
N GLY A 183 14.14 6.00 1.87
CA GLY A 183 13.46 6.21 3.14
C GLY A 183 13.47 4.98 4.07
N SER A 184 12.82 5.13 5.22
CA SER A 184 12.53 4.02 6.13
C SER A 184 11.18 3.37 5.77
N PRO A 185 10.92 2.12 6.19
CA PRO A 185 9.60 1.50 6.04
C PRO A 185 8.47 2.34 6.61
N THR A 186 8.69 2.94 7.78
CA THR A 186 7.72 3.85 8.43
C THR A 186 7.45 5.09 7.57
N LEU A 187 8.47 5.66 6.94
CA LEU A 187 8.29 6.81 6.05
C LEU A 187 7.47 6.44 4.82
N VAL A 188 7.75 5.30 4.21
CA VAL A 188 6.99 4.85 3.02
C VAL A 188 5.55 4.54 3.39
N SER A 189 5.31 3.86 4.51
CA SER A 189 3.96 3.46 4.92
C SER A 189 3.04 4.64 5.25
N ILE A 190 3.56 5.74 5.83
CA ILE A 190 2.72 6.89 6.19
C ILE A 190 2.12 7.60 4.96
N TYR A 191 2.75 7.47 3.79
CA TYR A 191 2.19 8.04 2.55
C TYR A 191 0.87 7.37 2.13
N ILE A 192 0.50 6.20 2.68
CA ILE A 192 -0.84 5.62 2.52
C ILE A 192 -1.92 6.62 2.96
N TYR A 193 -1.65 7.42 3.97
CA TYR A 193 -2.61 8.43 4.47
C TYR A 193 -2.89 9.54 3.46
N THR A 194 -2.04 9.77 2.47
CA THR A 194 -2.29 10.77 1.42
C THR A 194 -3.30 10.28 0.38
N GLN A 195 -3.51 8.96 0.25
CA GLN A 195 -4.38 8.38 -0.77
C GLN A 195 -5.82 8.90 -0.69
N PRO A 196 -6.52 8.84 0.47
CA PRO A 196 -7.89 9.35 0.56
C PRO A 196 -7.98 10.86 0.36
N VAL A 197 -6.93 11.62 0.70
CA VAL A 197 -6.89 13.07 0.44
C VAL A 197 -6.81 13.35 -1.06
N ILE A 198 -5.94 12.64 -1.77
CA ILE A 198 -5.81 12.76 -3.24
C ILE A 198 -7.10 12.32 -3.92
N ALA A 199 -7.70 11.21 -3.47
CA ALA A 199 -8.99 10.74 -3.99
C ALA A 199 -10.09 11.80 -3.82
N THR A 200 -10.17 12.44 -2.66
CA THR A 200 -11.12 13.53 -2.39
C THR A 200 -10.87 14.73 -3.31
N ILE A 201 -9.61 15.14 -3.51
CA ILE A 201 -9.27 16.25 -4.42
C ILE A 201 -9.73 15.93 -5.85
N ILE A 202 -9.49 14.71 -6.30
CA ILE A 202 -9.93 14.25 -7.62
C ILE A 202 -11.45 14.25 -7.72
N ALA A 203 -12.16 13.71 -6.72
CA ALA A 203 -13.62 13.66 -6.70
C ALA A 203 -14.25 15.08 -6.75
N VAL A 204 -13.69 16.03 -6.02
CA VAL A 204 -14.11 17.44 -6.05
C VAL A 204 -13.84 18.05 -7.42
N ALA A 205 -12.68 17.80 -8.02
CA ALA A 205 -12.32 18.32 -9.34
C ALA A 205 -13.24 17.82 -10.46
N TYR A 206 -13.74 16.58 -10.34
CA TYR A 206 -14.72 16.00 -11.27
C TYR A 206 -16.18 16.34 -10.93
N GLY A 207 -16.43 17.13 -9.87
CA GLY A 207 -17.77 17.50 -9.45
C GLY A 207 -18.58 16.36 -8.81
N SER A 208 -17.94 15.27 -8.49
CA SER A 208 -18.55 14.10 -7.82
C SER A 208 -18.66 14.28 -6.30
N ASP A 209 -17.99 15.30 -5.75
CA ASP A 209 -17.94 15.59 -4.32
C ASP A 209 -17.79 17.11 -4.08
N HIS A 210 -18.02 17.57 -2.83
CA HIS A 210 -17.91 18.97 -2.45
C HIS A 210 -16.81 19.18 -1.41
N LEU A 211 -16.07 20.27 -1.54
CA LEU A 211 -15.07 20.68 -0.57
C LEU A 211 -15.78 21.27 0.67
N THR A 212 -15.64 20.59 1.80
CA THR A 212 -16.14 21.05 3.10
C THR A 212 -14.98 21.47 4.01
N THR A 213 -15.29 22.33 5.01
CA THR A 213 -14.28 22.73 6.02
C THR A 213 -13.68 21.51 6.73
N GLY A 214 -14.48 20.47 7.02
CA GLY A 214 -14.00 19.22 7.62
C GLY A 214 -12.97 18.52 6.75
N LYS A 215 -13.18 18.43 5.44
CA LYS A 215 -12.22 17.83 4.48
C LYS A 215 -10.92 18.61 4.39
N VAL A 216 -10.98 19.94 4.44
CA VAL A 216 -9.78 20.79 4.46
C VAL A 216 -8.98 20.57 5.74
N VAL A 217 -9.63 20.56 6.91
CA VAL A 217 -8.97 20.29 8.20
C VAL A 217 -8.35 18.90 8.20
N SER A 218 -9.06 17.89 7.71
CA SER A 218 -8.56 16.51 7.58
C SER A 218 -7.30 16.46 6.71
N ALA A 219 -7.30 17.12 5.55
CA ALA A 219 -6.15 17.18 4.67
C ALA A 219 -4.93 17.84 5.35
N ILE A 220 -5.15 18.94 6.08
CA ILE A 220 -4.07 19.60 6.85
C ILE A 220 -3.49 18.67 7.90
N LEU A 221 -4.31 17.93 8.64
CA LEU A 221 -3.86 16.96 9.63
C LEU A 221 -3.04 15.84 8.97
N VAL A 222 -3.52 15.29 7.85
CA VAL A 222 -2.81 14.24 7.10
C VAL A 222 -1.43 14.73 6.66
N PHE A 223 -1.36 15.86 5.97
CA PHE A 223 -0.09 16.39 5.49
C PHE A 223 0.86 16.80 6.63
N SER A 224 0.33 17.31 7.74
CA SER A 224 1.13 17.60 8.94
C SER A 224 1.73 16.32 9.53
N GLY A 225 0.94 15.25 9.63
CA GLY A 225 1.41 13.95 10.10
C GLY A 225 2.50 13.36 9.19
N VAL A 226 2.27 13.38 7.88
CA VAL A 226 3.27 12.92 6.89
C VAL A 226 4.55 13.76 6.97
N ALA A 227 4.45 15.07 7.08
CA ALA A 227 5.61 15.95 7.22
C ALA A 227 6.43 15.62 8.48
N LEU A 228 5.78 15.46 9.64
CA LEU A 228 6.47 15.12 10.90
C LEU A 228 7.28 13.82 10.79
N VAL A 229 6.71 12.78 10.17
CA VAL A 229 7.43 11.52 9.96
C VAL A 229 8.54 11.69 8.92
N SER A 230 8.32 12.49 7.87
CA SER A 230 9.29 12.72 6.81
C SER A 230 10.55 13.42 7.32
N PHE A 231 10.42 14.42 8.19
CA PHE A 231 11.57 15.11 8.79
C PHE A 231 12.46 14.19 9.63
N THR A 232 11.88 13.12 10.20
CA THR A 232 12.63 12.18 11.05
C THR A 232 13.03 10.89 10.32
N GLY A 233 12.45 10.61 9.18
CA GLY A 233 12.59 9.34 8.45
C GLY A 233 13.54 9.36 7.26
N ALA A 234 13.96 10.54 6.78
CA ALA A 234 14.88 10.66 5.66
C ALA A 234 16.31 10.29 6.13
N LYS A 235 16.69 9.03 5.87
CA LYS A 235 18.09 8.58 5.98
C LYS A 235 18.79 8.82 4.63
N LYS A 236 20.12 9.10 4.65
CA LYS A 236 20.94 9.10 3.42
C LYS A 236 20.73 7.79 2.67
N PRO A 237 20.69 7.81 1.32
CA PRO A 237 20.63 6.59 0.52
C PRO A 237 21.71 5.61 1.00
N LEU A 238 21.34 4.34 1.12
CA LEU A 238 22.31 3.29 1.34
C LEU A 238 23.23 3.30 0.11
N SER A 239 24.48 3.77 0.28
CA SER A 239 25.45 3.71 -0.80
C SER A 239 25.56 2.25 -1.21
N SER A 240 25.11 1.92 -2.43
CA SER A 240 25.46 0.67 -3.08
C SER A 240 26.99 0.68 -3.19
N GLY A 241 27.65 -0.07 -2.32
CA GLY A 241 29.04 -0.40 -2.54
C GLY A 241 29.11 -1.10 -3.91
N VAL A 242 29.81 -0.43 -4.84
CA VAL A 242 30.18 -0.95 -6.15
C VAL A 242 31.07 -2.17 -5.98
#